data_4137100722ebbd966eaa0c949c7e5d85
#
_entry.id   4137100722ebbd966eaa0c949c7e5d85
#
_cell.length_a   1.000
_cell.length_b   1.000
_cell.length_c   1.000
_cell.angle_alpha   90.00
_cell.angle_beta   90.00
_cell.angle_gamma   90.00
#
_symmetry.space_group_name_H-M   'P 1'
#
loop_
_entity.id
_entity.type
_entity.pdbx_description
1 polymer ?
#
loop_
_entity_poly.entity_id
_entity_poly.type
_entity_poly.pdbx_seq_one_letter_code
_entity_poly.pdbx_strand_id
1 'polypeptide(L)'
;MPGPGDPDGRGHAVVWVTSGKVCVSLTVRKIQTASAAHIHRGTAGTAGPVVVDLAAPSDGTSYSCTRVDRGLAREVARTPAQFYVNVHNAEHPAGAVRGQLHR
;
A
#
# COMPACT_ATOMS: atom_id res chain seq x y z
N MET A 1 6.41 5.98 6.00
CA MET A 1 5.43 5.78 7.10
C MET A 1 5.90 6.57 8.31
N PRO A 2 5.02 7.31 8.91
CA PRO A 2 5.41 8.11 10.08
C PRO A 2 5.59 7.20 11.29
N GLY A 3 6.74 7.26 11.89
CA GLY A 3 7.08 6.45 13.05
C GLY A 3 7.59 5.04 12.67
N PRO A 4 8.02 4.30 13.68
CA PRO A 4 8.49 2.94 13.45
C PRO A 4 7.30 2.02 13.23
N GLY A 5 7.33 1.23 12.20
CA GLY A 5 6.32 0.20 11.98
C GLY A 5 6.51 -0.99 12.90
N ASP A 6 5.85 -2.09 12.59
CA ASP A 6 6.02 -3.35 13.32
C ASP A 6 7.41 -3.91 13.00
N PRO A 7 8.29 -4.09 14.01
CA PRO A 7 9.66 -4.53 13.75
C PRO A 7 9.75 -5.95 13.19
N ASP A 8 8.74 -6.78 13.41
CA ASP A 8 8.70 -8.16 12.91
C ASP A 8 7.88 -8.29 11.63
N GLY A 9 7.12 -7.26 11.28
CA GLY A 9 6.21 -7.31 10.16
C GLY A 9 6.90 -7.48 8.82
N ARG A 10 6.29 -8.30 7.95
CA ARG A 10 6.74 -8.52 6.58
C ARG A 10 5.55 -8.40 5.65
N GLY A 11 5.78 -7.91 4.45
CA GLY A 11 4.74 -7.79 3.46
C GLY A 11 5.28 -7.84 2.05
N HIS A 12 4.39 -8.22 1.14
CA HIS A 12 4.67 -8.24 -0.29
C HIS A 12 3.43 -7.75 -1.04
N ALA A 13 3.63 -6.89 -2.02
CA ALA A 13 2.55 -6.37 -2.84
C ALA A 13 2.90 -6.51 -4.31
N VAL A 14 1.91 -6.91 -5.11
CA VAL A 14 2.01 -6.90 -6.56
C VAL A 14 0.93 -5.94 -7.06
N VAL A 15 1.34 -4.99 -7.88
CA VAL A 15 0.47 -3.92 -8.36
C VAL A 15 0.34 -4.00 -9.87
N TRP A 16 -0.91 -4.03 -10.36
CA TRP A 16 -1.21 -3.96 -11.78
C TRP A 16 -1.95 -2.66 -12.06
N VAL A 17 -1.56 -1.99 -13.11
CA VAL A 17 -2.22 -0.74 -13.52
C VAL A 17 -2.81 -0.92 -14.90
N THR A 18 -4.10 -0.66 -15.01
CA THR A 18 -4.79 -0.56 -16.30
C THR A 18 -5.35 0.85 -16.44
N SER A 19 -5.92 1.15 -17.60
CA SER A 19 -6.50 2.47 -17.82
C SER A 19 -7.66 2.71 -16.83
N GLY A 20 -7.45 3.55 -15.84
CA GLY A 20 -8.47 3.92 -14.85
C GLY A 20 -8.62 2.98 -13.67
N LYS A 21 -7.73 1.98 -13.50
CA LYS A 21 -7.78 1.07 -12.34
C LYS A 21 -6.40 0.75 -11.83
N VAL A 22 -6.30 0.59 -10.51
CA VAL A 22 -5.11 0.06 -9.84
C VAL A 22 -5.54 -1.19 -9.08
N CYS A 23 -4.94 -2.33 -9.41
CA CYS A 23 -5.22 -3.61 -8.77
C CYS A 23 -4.02 -4.02 -7.93
N VAL A 24 -4.26 -4.49 -6.70
CA VAL A 24 -3.19 -4.82 -5.77
C VAL A 24 -3.47 -6.16 -5.10
N SER A 25 -2.47 -7.02 -5.11
CA SER A 25 -2.45 -8.25 -4.31
C SER A 25 -1.48 -8.02 -3.16
N LEU A 26 -1.95 -8.20 -1.93
CA LEU A 26 -1.17 -7.97 -0.71
C LEU A 26 -1.04 -9.26 0.09
N THR A 27 0.15 -9.50 0.62
CA THR A 27 0.41 -10.57 1.58
C THR A 27 1.19 -9.96 2.73
N VAL A 28 0.74 -10.19 3.97
CA VAL A 28 1.43 -9.72 5.17
C VAL A 28 1.61 -10.86 6.15
N ARG A 29 2.67 -10.79 6.96
CA ARG A 29 2.99 -11.78 7.98
C ARG A 29 3.56 -11.10 9.21
N LYS A 30 3.38 -11.74 10.36
CA LYS A 30 3.97 -11.33 11.65
C LYS A 30 3.50 -9.95 12.10
N ILE A 31 2.25 -9.60 11.79
CA ILE A 31 1.59 -8.42 12.32
C ILE A 31 0.25 -8.82 12.91
N GLN A 32 -0.27 -8.01 13.83
CA GLN A 32 -1.63 -8.15 14.29
C GLN A 32 -2.58 -7.90 13.13
N THR A 33 -3.82 -8.36 13.23
CA THR A 33 -4.81 -8.26 12.18
C THR A 33 -4.81 -6.88 11.51
N ALA A 34 -4.63 -6.86 10.19
CA ALA A 34 -4.66 -5.63 9.42
C ALA A 34 -6.08 -5.06 9.37
N SER A 35 -6.21 -3.76 9.58
CA SER A 35 -7.50 -3.06 9.58
C SER A 35 -7.70 -2.17 8.36
N ALA A 36 -6.62 -1.78 7.69
CA ALA A 36 -6.70 -0.92 6.51
C ALA A 36 -5.43 -1.06 5.68
N ALA A 37 -5.53 -0.74 4.40
CA ALA A 37 -4.39 -0.68 3.50
C ALA A 37 -4.62 0.40 2.45
N HIS A 38 -3.55 1.07 2.04
CA HIS A 38 -3.62 2.19 1.10
C HIS A 38 -2.36 2.26 0.25
N ILE A 39 -2.49 2.89 -0.92
CA ILE A 39 -1.33 3.43 -1.63
C ILE A 39 -1.28 4.92 -1.30
N HIS A 40 -0.10 5.40 -0.93
CA HIS A 40 0.19 6.80 -0.63
C HIS A 40 1.15 7.35 -1.67
N ARG A 41 1.09 8.67 -1.86
CA ARG A 41 2.07 9.38 -2.68
C ARG A 41 3.22 9.81 -1.76
N GLY A 42 4.43 9.35 -2.05
CA GLY A 42 5.61 9.74 -1.30
C GLY A 42 6.81 8.90 -1.67
N THR A 43 7.99 9.52 -1.63
CA THR A 43 9.25 8.81 -1.82
C THR A 43 9.67 8.11 -0.53
N ALA A 44 10.70 7.27 -0.61
CA ALA A 44 11.17 6.52 0.56
C ALA A 44 11.49 7.46 1.73
N GLY A 45 11.01 7.10 2.91
CA GLY A 45 11.24 7.88 4.13
C GLY A 45 10.29 9.04 4.35
N THR A 46 9.36 9.32 3.42
CA THR A 46 8.39 10.39 3.58
C THR A 46 7.00 9.85 3.86
N ALA A 47 6.20 10.60 4.59
CA ALA A 47 4.77 10.35 4.77
C ALA A 47 4.00 11.23 3.78
N GLY A 48 3.02 10.65 3.10
CA GLY A 48 2.25 11.40 2.11
C GLY A 48 0.78 11.04 2.15
N PRO A 49 -0.04 11.74 1.34
CA PRO A 49 -1.48 11.53 1.34
C PRO A 49 -1.87 10.18 0.73
N VAL A 50 -3.00 9.65 1.17
CA VAL A 50 -3.63 8.48 0.56
C VAL A 50 -4.12 8.84 -0.83
N VAL A 51 -3.80 8.01 -1.82
CA VAL A 51 -4.28 8.21 -3.20
C VAL A 51 -5.11 7.03 -3.70
N VAL A 52 -4.97 5.84 -3.10
CA VAL A 52 -5.76 4.66 -3.47
C VAL A 52 -6.12 3.88 -2.20
N ASP A 53 -7.41 3.57 -2.04
CA ASP A 53 -7.87 2.67 -0.99
C ASP A 53 -7.74 1.23 -1.46
N LEU A 54 -7.31 0.34 -0.57
CA LEU A 54 -7.14 -1.08 -0.85
C LEU A 54 -7.92 -1.90 0.16
N ALA A 55 -8.23 -3.16 -0.19
CA ALA A 55 -8.78 -4.09 0.76
C ALA A 55 -7.73 -4.46 1.82
N ALA A 56 -8.13 -4.45 3.09
CA ALA A 56 -7.22 -4.83 4.16
C ALA A 56 -6.91 -6.32 4.12
N PRO A 57 -5.64 -6.75 4.23
CA PRO A 57 -5.30 -8.16 4.29
C PRO A 57 -5.54 -8.73 5.70
N SER A 58 -6.80 -8.71 6.13
CA SER A 58 -7.19 -9.03 7.50
C SER A 58 -6.92 -10.48 7.91
N ASP A 59 -6.84 -11.39 6.95
CA ASP A 59 -6.48 -12.79 7.17
C ASP A 59 -5.09 -13.13 6.58
N GLY A 60 -4.28 -12.09 6.34
CA GLY A 60 -2.93 -12.24 5.80
C GLY A 60 -2.80 -11.95 4.32
N THR A 61 -3.89 -12.00 3.56
CA THR A 61 -3.89 -11.73 2.12
C THR A 61 -5.10 -10.90 1.73
N SER A 62 -4.95 -10.12 0.66
CA SER A 62 -6.08 -9.42 0.04
C SER A 62 -5.79 -9.19 -1.44
N TYR A 63 -6.87 -9.00 -2.20
CA TYR A 63 -6.81 -8.61 -3.59
C TYR A 63 -7.92 -7.59 -3.83
N SER A 64 -7.58 -6.48 -4.45
CA SER A 64 -8.57 -5.45 -4.76
C SER A 64 -8.19 -4.68 -6.01
N CYS A 65 -9.21 -4.20 -6.71
CA CYS A 65 -9.05 -3.28 -7.83
C CYS A 65 -9.85 -2.03 -7.52
N THR A 66 -9.20 -0.87 -7.59
CA THR A 66 -9.80 0.40 -7.26
C THR A 66 -9.81 1.29 -8.51
N ARG A 67 -10.96 1.88 -8.81
CA ARG A 67 -11.06 2.88 -9.86
C ARG A 67 -10.34 4.14 -9.43
N VAL A 68 -9.54 4.67 -10.34
CA VAL A 68 -8.80 5.90 -10.10
C VAL A 68 -8.86 6.78 -11.35
N ASP A 69 -8.51 8.04 -11.19
CA ASP A 69 -8.32 8.93 -12.31
C ASP A 69 -7.24 8.38 -13.26
N ARG A 70 -7.45 8.51 -14.57
CA ARG A 70 -6.49 8.00 -15.56
C ARG A 70 -5.11 8.61 -15.41
N GLY A 71 -5.04 9.87 -15.02
CA GLY A 71 -3.76 10.55 -14.76
C GLY A 71 -3.01 9.90 -13.61
N LEU A 72 -3.72 9.56 -12.54
CA LEU A 72 -3.11 8.87 -11.40
C LEU A 72 -2.65 7.46 -11.79
N ALA A 73 -3.47 6.71 -12.52
CA ALA A 73 -3.10 5.37 -12.98
C ALA A 73 -1.81 5.41 -13.81
N ARG A 74 -1.73 6.37 -14.72
CA ARG A 74 -0.54 6.56 -15.56
C ARG A 74 0.68 6.93 -14.73
N GLU A 75 0.50 7.77 -13.74
CA GLU A 75 1.57 8.22 -12.86
C GLU A 75 2.12 7.05 -12.04
N VAL A 76 1.26 6.23 -11.47
CA VAL A 76 1.68 5.03 -10.72
C VAL A 76 2.47 4.08 -11.62
N ALA A 77 2.02 3.90 -12.86
CA ALA A 77 2.68 3.02 -13.80
C ALA A 77 4.06 3.56 -14.25
N ARG A 78 4.18 4.87 -14.42
CA ARG A 78 5.41 5.50 -14.93
C ARG A 78 6.45 5.77 -13.87
N THR A 79 6.00 6.19 -12.67
CA THR A 79 6.90 6.60 -11.58
C THR A 79 6.53 5.90 -10.28
N PRO A 80 6.57 4.54 -10.27
CA PRO A 80 6.13 3.79 -9.09
C PRO A 80 6.94 4.12 -7.84
N ALA A 81 8.21 4.47 -7.96
CA ALA A 81 9.05 4.80 -6.80
C ALA A 81 8.58 6.04 -6.02
N GLN A 82 7.63 6.81 -6.57
CA GLN A 82 7.03 7.96 -5.88
C GLN A 82 5.78 7.59 -5.09
N PHE A 83 5.49 6.29 -4.98
CA PHE A 83 4.32 5.78 -4.27
C PHE A 83 4.73 4.64 -3.35
N TYR A 84 3.95 4.41 -2.30
CA TYR A 84 4.17 3.29 -1.41
C TYR A 84 2.85 2.68 -0.94
N VAL A 85 2.91 1.38 -0.65
CA VAL A 85 1.81 0.67 0.00
C VAL A 85 2.04 0.72 1.50
N ASN A 86 0.99 1.00 2.25
CA ASN A 86 1.03 1.03 3.70
C ASN A 86 -0.12 0.18 4.24
N VAL A 87 0.18 -0.71 5.17
CA VAL A 87 -0.81 -1.55 5.85
C VAL A 87 -0.88 -1.15 7.31
N HIS A 88 -2.08 -0.89 7.78
CA HIS A 88 -2.34 -0.41 9.14
C HIS A 88 -2.99 -1.49 9.98
N ASN A 89 -2.78 -1.43 11.31
CA ASN A 89 -3.54 -2.23 12.26
C ASN A 89 -3.75 -1.43 13.55
N ALA A 90 -4.44 -2.03 14.53
CA ALA A 90 -4.73 -1.33 15.78
C ALA A 90 -3.45 -1.04 16.59
N GLU A 91 -2.45 -1.92 16.50
CA GLU A 91 -1.17 -1.75 17.18
C GLU A 91 -0.33 -0.64 16.56
N HIS A 92 -0.41 -0.52 15.22
CA HIS A 92 0.35 0.50 14.46
C HIS A 92 -0.61 1.24 13.53
N PRO A 93 -1.42 2.17 14.07
CA PRO A 93 -2.43 2.87 13.25
C PRO A 93 -1.85 3.78 12.17
N ALA A 94 -0.59 4.19 12.31
CA ALA A 94 0.09 4.98 11.27
C ALA A 94 0.77 4.10 10.21
N GLY A 95 0.83 2.79 10.42
CA GLY A 95 1.38 1.83 9.49
C GLY A 95 2.19 0.75 10.19
N ALA A 96 1.84 -0.51 9.98
CA ALA A 96 2.56 -1.67 10.48
C ALA A 96 3.67 -2.09 9.50
N VAL A 97 3.37 -2.12 8.22
CA VAL A 97 4.36 -2.40 7.16
C VAL A 97 4.18 -1.42 6.01
N ARG A 98 5.27 -1.11 5.36
CA ARG A 98 5.32 -0.17 4.24
C ARG A 98 6.32 -0.67 3.19
N GLY A 99 6.03 -0.46 1.92
CA GLY A 99 6.95 -0.74 0.83
C GLY A 99 6.78 0.23 -0.32
N GLN A 100 7.90 0.74 -0.85
CA GLN A 100 7.87 1.54 -2.06
C GLN A 100 7.52 0.67 -3.25
N LEU A 101 6.73 1.23 -4.18
CA LEU A 101 6.48 0.56 -5.44
C LEU A 101 7.73 0.64 -6.31
N HIS A 102 7.91 -0.35 -7.18
CA HIS A 102 9.01 -0.39 -8.13
C HIS A 102 8.63 -1.27 -9.32
N ARG A 103 9.38 -1.16 -10.36
CA ARG A 103 9.19 -2.02 -11.54
C ARG A 103 9.86 -3.37 -11.34
#